data_9b3555844902e537357aea7cf88a300b
#
_entry.id   9b3555844902e537357aea7cf88a300b
#
_cell.length_a   1.000
_cell.length_b   1.000
_cell.length_c   1.000
_cell.angle_alpha   90.00
_cell.angle_beta   90.00
_cell.angle_gamma   90.00
#
_symmetry.space_group_name_H-M   'P 1'
#
loop_
_entity.id
_entity.type
_entity.pdbx_description
1 polymer ?
#
loop_
_entity_poly.entity_id
_entity_poly.type
_entity_poly.pdbx_seq_one_letter_code
_entity_poly.pdbx_strand_id
1 'polypeptide(L)'
;MTTLIQNEQKRQKIMARMREHLVPVLEHCRGGWVGLFLQGSQNYNLDYEGSDIDTKAIMLPSFSDFVLNAKPLSTTHIMENNEHVDFKDIRLMFDCIKKQNVNFVEILFTPYSIINPEYADLFQPVLDAREEIARYNNYAGMNCIMGMALEKQKAMEHPYPATMDKIEAFGYDPKQLHHALRLREFMTRYEAGEPYADCLISNQCDYLKEVKRGCYSLKEARVLMSTAIQSMTEDKKRYMDTVPVSINQHAKEVLQKATVEILKQSFLKEIQGGE
;
A
#
# COMPACT_ATOMS: atom_id res chain seq x y z
N MET A 1 -21.93 -4.77 -22.38
CA MET A 1 -22.91 -4.43 -21.31
C MET A 1 -22.60 -5.18 -20.01
N THR A 2 -22.35 -6.49 -20.03
CA THR A 2 -22.08 -7.30 -18.83
C THR A 2 -20.88 -6.82 -18.01
N THR A 3 -19.77 -6.46 -18.64
CA THR A 3 -18.53 -6.01 -17.96
C THR A 3 -18.70 -4.69 -17.21
N LEU A 4 -19.45 -3.73 -17.76
CA LEU A 4 -19.72 -2.45 -17.08
C LEU A 4 -20.63 -2.62 -15.86
N ILE A 5 -21.62 -3.51 -15.94
CA ILE A 5 -22.51 -3.82 -14.83
C ILE A 5 -21.75 -4.55 -13.71
N GLN A 6 -20.87 -5.50 -14.07
CA GLN A 6 -20.04 -6.20 -13.09
C GLN A 6 -19.06 -5.27 -12.38
N ASN A 7 -18.46 -4.32 -13.08
CA ASN A 7 -17.58 -3.32 -12.50
C ASN A 7 -18.33 -2.40 -11.53
N GLU A 8 -19.55 -2.01 -11.85
CA GLU A 8 -20.36 -1.16 -10.96
C GLU A 8 -20.81 -1.92 -9.70
N GLN A 9 -21.23 -3.17 -9.83
CA GLN A 9 -21.56 -4.03 -8.68
C GLN A 9 -20.36 -4.23 -7.76
N LYS A 10 -19.18 -4.50 -8.33
CA LYS A 10 -17.93 -4.60 -7.57
C LYS A 10 -17.64 -3.30 -6.82
N ARG A 11 -17.77 -2.15 -7.50
CA ARG A 11 -17.57 -0.83 -6.90
C ARG A 11 -18.53 -0.60 -5.73
N GLN A 12 -19.80 -0.87 -5.90
CA GLN A 12 -20.82 -0.70 -4.86
C GLN A 12 -20.53 -1.58 -3.65
N LYS A 13 -20.12 -2.86 -3.86
CA LYS A 13 -19.71 -3.77 -2.78
C LYS A 13 -18.51 -3.22 -2.01
N ILE A 14 -17.44 -2.82 -2.70
CA ILE A 14 -16.24 -2.27 -2.07
C ILE A 14 -16.59 -1.02 -1.27
N MET A 15 -17.31 -0.07 -1.86
CA MET A 15 -17.67 1.18 -1.18
C MET A 15 -18.61 0.96 0.02
N ALA A 16 -19.50 -0.04 -0.04
CA ALA A 16 -20.33 -0.41 1.10
C ALA A 16 -19.45 -0.92 2.26
N ARG A 17 -18.52 -1.86 2.00
CA ARG A 17 -17.59 -2.36 3.01
C ARG A 17 -16.69 -1.25 3.57
N MET A 18 -16.18 -0.35 2.73
CA MET A 18 -15.38 0.79 3.20
C MET A 18 -16.15 1.72 4.13
N ARG A 19 -17.48 1.87 3.94
CA ARG A 19 -18.31 2.62 4.90
C ARG A 19 -18.40 1.93 6.26
N GLU A 20 -18.45 0.60 6.29
CA GLU A 20 -18.37 -0.16 7.53
C GLU A 20 -17.01 -0.02 8.19
N HIS A 21 -15.92 -0.04 7.42
CA HIS A 21 -14.55 0.22 7.90
C HIS A 21 -14.33 1.65 8.43
N LEU A 22 -15.18 2.59 8.01
CA LEU A 22 -15.12 3.96 8.54
C LEU A 22 -15.58 4.03 10.01
N VAL A 23 -16.41 3.10 10.47
CA VAL A 23 -16.90 3.09 11.87
C VAL A 23 -15.72 3.03 12.85
N PRO A 24 -14.84 2.00 12.83
CA PRO A 24 -13.69 1.96 13.74
C PRO A 24 -12.70 3.11 13.52
N VAL A 25 -12.63 3.70 12.31
CA VAL A 25 -11.81 4.92 12.10
C VAL A 25 -12.34 6.07 12.94
N LEU A 26 -13.65 6.30 12.96
CA LEU A 26 -14.29 7.35 13.75
C LEU A 26 -14.17 7.09 15.26
N GLU A 27 -14.27 5.83 15.69
CA GLU A 27 -14.11 5.44 17.11
C GLU A 27 -12.68 5.63 17.62
N HIS A 28 -11.67 5.43 16.79
CA HIS A 28 -10.25 5.57 17.15
C HIS A 28 -9.68 6.98 16.86
N CYS A 29 -10.52 7.89 16.37
CA CYS A 29 -10.13 9.22 15.97
C CYS A 29 -9.91 10.12 17.18
N ARG A 30 -8.66 10.51 17.47
CA ARG A 30 -8.32 11.46 18.54
C ARG A 30 -8.23 12.90 18.03
N GLY A 31 -7.36 13.14 17.04
CA GLY A 31 -7.19 14.46 16.40
C GLY A 31 -7.89 14.59 15.05
N GLY A 32 -8.49 13.51 14.55
CA GLY A 32 -9.15 13.49 13.25
C GLY A 32 -8.61 12.38 12.32
N TRP A 33 -9.10 12.39 11.08
CA TRP A 33 -8.66 11.47 10.01
C TRP A 33 -8.74 12.21 8.67
N VAL A 34 -7.83 11.88 7.75
CA VAL A 34 -7.73 12.54 6.43
C VAL A 34 -8.49 11.75 5.37
N GLY A 35 -8.30 10.44 5.33
CA GLY A 35 -8.92 9.58 4.33
C GLY A 35 -8.78 8.10 4.68
N LEU A 36 -9.69 7.31 4.12
CA LEU A 36 -9.71 5.86 4.16
C LEU A 36 -9.58 5.33 2.73
N PHE A 37 -8.62 4.46 2.49
CA PHE A 37 -8.20 4.00 1.17
C PHE A 37 -8.23 2.49 1.09
N LEU A 38 -8.73 1.95 -0.01
CA LEU A 38 -8.63 0.52 -0.28
C LEU A 38 -7.17 0.13 -0.48
N GLN A 39 -6.76 -1.01 0.07
CA GLN A 39 -5.45 -1.63 -0.18
C GLN A 39 -5.58 -3.08 -0.65
N GLY A 40 -4.50 -3.64 -1.19
CA GLY A 40 -4.43 -5.06 -1.50
C GLY A 40 -4.96 -5.46 -2.88
N SER A 41 -5.30 -6.74 -3.04
CA SER A 41 -5.52 -7.41 -4.32
C SER A 41 -6.64 -6.83 -5.17
N GLN A 42 -7.64 -6.22 -4.56
CA GLN A 42 -8.75 -5.56 -5.24
C GLN A 42 -8.29 -4.41 -6.16
N ASN A 43 -7.21 -3.70 -5.77
CA ASN A 43 -6.63 -2.60 -6.55
C ASN A 43 -5.87 -3.07 -7.80
N TYR A 44 -5.51 -4.36 -7.87
CA TYR A 44 -4.56 -4.86 -8.87
C TYR A 44 -5.16 -5.88 -9.83
N ASN A 45 -6.46 -6.10 -9.79
CA ASN A 45 -7.14 -7.19 -10.51
C ASN A 45 -6.62 -8.60 -10.14
N LEU A 46 -6.08 -8.75 -8.92
CA LEU A 46 -5.55 -10.00 -8.37
C LEU A 46 -6.48 -10.61 -7.30
N ASP A 47 -7.67 -10.05 -7.18
CA ASP A 47 -8.75 -10.57 -6.35
C ASP A 47 -9.43 -11.76 -7.04
N TYR A 48 -10.07 -12.57 -6.22
CA TYR A 48 -10.98 -13.65 -6.60
C TYR A 48 -12.23 -13.57 -5.72
N GLU A 49 -13.21 -14.38 -6.01
CA GLU A 49 -14.43 -14.47 -5.19
C GLU A 49 -14.07 -14.80 -3.74
N GLY A 50 -14.52 -13.98 -2.81
CA GLY A 50 -14.19 -14.12 -1.39
C GLY A 50 -12.87 -13.43 -0.95
N SER A 51 -12.18 -12.70 -1.84
CA SER A 51 -11.04 -11.88 -1.41
C SER A 51 -11.46 -10.80 -0.43
N ASP A 52 -10.66 -10.64 0.63
CA ASP A 52 -10.84 -9.63 1.67
C ASP A 52 -10.82 -8.21 1.11
N ILE A 53 -11.51 -7.30 1.78
CA ILE A 53 -11.47 -5.87 1.51
C ILE A 53 -10.73 -5.21 2.67
N ASP A 54 -9.44 -4.97 2.47
CA ASP A 54 -8.60 -4.31 3.47
C ASP A 54 -8.48 -2.82 3.16
N THR A 55 -8.39 -2.00 4.21
CA THR A 55 -8.28 -0.55 4.07
C THR A 55 -7.15 0.03 4.92
N LYS A 56 -6.70 1.22 4.55
CA LYS A 56 -5.72 2.01 5.29
C LYS A 56 -6.26 3.41 5.53
N ALA A 57 -6.29 3.82 6.81
CA ALA A 57 -6.71 5.14 7.23
C ALA A 57 -5.52 6.03 7.58
N ILE A 58 -5.51 7.26 7.09
CA ILE A 58 -4.59 8.31 7.52
C ILE A 58 -5.22 9.02 8.70
N MET A 59 -4.63 8.82 9.90
CA MET A 59 -5.11 9.36 11.17
C MET A 59 -4.32 10.61 11.56
N LEU A 60 -4.96 11.52 12.28
CA LEU A 60 -4.33 12.72 12.82
C LEU A 60 -4.07 12.55 14.32
N PRO A 61 -2.90 12.96 14.82
CA PRO A 61 -2.65 13.03 16.26
C PRO A 61 -3.50 14.14 16.88
N SER A 62 -3.83 14.02 18.16
CA SER A 62 -4.32 15.18 18.93
C SER A 62 -3.20 16.22 19.10
N PHE A 63 -3.56 17.46 19.39
CA PHE A 63 -2.60 18.51 19.70
C PHE A 63 -1.70 18.09 20.87
N SER A 64 -2.29 17.51 21.91
CA SER A 64 -1.58 17.02 23.08
C SER A 64 -0.60 15.88 22.75
N ASP A 65 -1.03 14.88 21.94
CA ASP A 65 -0.14 13.80 21.48
C ASP A 65 1.05 14.33 20.67
N PHE A 66 0.82 15.38 19.89
CA PHE A 66 1.87 16.00 19.08
C PHE A 66 2.88 16.77 19.95
N VAL A 67 2.41 17.63 20.86
CA VAL A 67 3.26 18.45 21.75
C VAL A 67 4.08 17.59 22.71
N LEU A 68 3.48 16.53 23.25
CA LEU A 68 4.14 15.59 24.16
C LEU A 68 4.99 14.54 23.43
N ASN A 69 5.12 14.65 22.09
CA ASN A 69 5.85 13.70 21.25
C ASN A 69 5.43 12.24 21.50
N ALA A 70 4.13 12.01 21.68
CA ALA A 70 3.58 10.69 21.86
C ALA A 70 3.88 9.80 20.63
N LYS A 71 4.03 8.49 20.86
CA LYS A 71 4.31 7.55 19.80
C LYS A 71 3.21 7.62 18.73
N PRO A 72 3.57 7.85 17.45
CA PRO A 72 2.58 7.91 16.38
C PRO A 72 1.77 6.61 16.26
N LEU A 73 0.47 6.75 16.02
CA LEU A 73 -0.46 5.62 15.88
C LEU A 73 -0.06 4.73 14.68
N SER A 74 0.12 3.45 14.95
CA SER A 74 0.34 2.43 13.93
C SER A 74 -0.20 1.11 14.45
N THR A 75 -1.47 0.82 14.14
CA THR A 75 -2.16 -0.39 14.56
C THR A 75 -3.12 -0.87 13.49
N THR A 76 -3.59 -2.10 13.60
CA THR A 76 -4.58 -2.71 12.72
C THR A 76 -5.79 -3.10 13.55
N HIS A 77 -6.97 -2.66 13.14
CA HIS A 77 -8.24 -3.15 13.64
C HIS A 77 -8.70 -4.31 12.75
N ILE A 78 -9.06 -5.42 13.37
CA ILE A 78 -9.56 -6.61 12.69
C ILE A 78 -11.07 -6.62 12.82
N MET A 79 -11.78 -6.59 11.68
CA MET A 79 -13.22 -6.68 11.62
C MET A 79 -13.69 -8.12 11.94
N GLU A 80 -14.96 -8.30 12.30
CA GLU A 80 -15.54 -9.64 12.60
C GLU A 80 -15.39 -10.66 11.48
N ASN A 81 -15.32 -10.21 10.23
CA ASN A 81 -15.12 -11.02 9.04
C ASN A 81 -13.64 -11.18 8.63
N ASN A 82 -12.70 -10.85 9.53
CA ASN A 82 -11.24 -10.86 9.34
C ASN A 82 -10.69 -9.86 8.30
N GLU A 83 -11.48 -8.92 7.80
CA GLU A 83 -10.97 -7.79 7.04
C GLU A 83 -10.20 -6.82 7.96
N HIS A 84 -9.23 -6.09 7.42
CA HIS A 84 -8.34 -5.25 8.19
C HIS A 84 -8.54 -3.77 7.88
N VAL A 85 -8.50 -2.96 8.95
CA VAL A 85 -8.40 -1.49 8.87
C VAL A 85 -7.08 -1.06 9.49
N ASP A 86 -6.12 -0.70 8.67
CA ASP A 86 -4.82 -0.21 9.13
C ASP A 86 -4.90 1.27 9.49
N PHE A 87 -4.66 1.62 10.74
CA PHE A 87 -4.55 3.01 11.21
C PHE A 87 -3.11 3.47 11.17
N LYS A 88 -2.84 4.56 10.46
CA LYS A 88 -1.51 5.15 10.36
C LYS A 88 -1.57 6.66 10.59
N ASP A 89 -0.84 7.12 11.61
CA ASP A 89 -0.62 8.55 11.83
C ASP A 89 -0.03 9.18 10.57
N ILE A 90 -0.49 10.37 10.20
CA ILE A 90 -0.05 11.10 9.01
C ILE A 90 1.48 11.25 8.93
N ARG A 91 2.15 11.41 10.08
CA ARG A 91 3.62 11.52 10.16
C ARG A 91 4.30 10.24 9.68
N LEU A 92 3.82 9.06 10.14
CA LEU A 92 4.32 7.76 9.70
C LEU A 92 3.94 7.48 8.25
N MET A 93 2.73 7.83 7.85
CA MET A 93 2.23 7.63 6.50
C MET A 93 3.13 8.33 5.49
N PHE A 94 3.41 9.61 5.69
CA PHE A 94 4.25 10.37 4.77
C PHE A 94 5.73 9.96 4.82
N ASP A 95 6.23 9.52 5.97
CA ASP A 95 7.58 8.94 6.04
C ASP A 95 7.70 7.63 5.26
N CYS A 96 6.69 6.77 5.30
CA CYS A 96 6.65 5.55 4.48
C CYS A 96 6.53 5.88 2.98
N ILE A 97 5.76 6.90 2.61
CA ILE A 97 5.69 7.39 1.23
C ILE A 97 7.06 7.91 0.76
N LYS A 98 7.74 8.73 1.55
CA LYS A 98 9.10 9.21 1.23
C LYS A 98 10.12 8.07 1.11
N LYS A 99 9.98 7.01 1.88
CA LYS A 99 10.78 5.78 1.75
C LYS A 99 10.36 4.92 0.56
N GLN A 100 9.37 5.37 -0.21
CA GLN A 100 8.85 4.69 -1.40
C GLN A 100 8.32 3.27 -1.12
N ASN A 101 7.73 3.08 0.06
CA ASN A 101 7.11 1.81 0.39
C ASN A 101 5.86 1.61 -0.46
N VAL A 102 5.88 0.60 -1.34
CA VAL A 102 4.82 0.33 -2.32
C VAL A 102 3.46 0.20 -1.64
N ASN A 103 3.36 -0.49 -0.49
CA ASN A 103 2.10 -0.67 0.26
C ASN A 103 1.55 0.64 0.88
N PHE A 104 2.31 1.74 0.82
CA PHE A 104 1.88 3.06 1.27
C PHE A 104 1.69 4.03 0.11
N VAL A 105 2.53 3.92 -0.92
CA VAL A 105 2.40 4.74 -2.12
C VAL A 105 1.15 4.33 -2.91
N GLU A 106 0.83 3.04 -2.97
CA GLU A 106 -0.30 2.50 -3.73
C GLU A 106 -1.65 3.13 -3.39
N ILE A 107 -1.85 3.59 -2.13
CA ILE A 107 -3.13 4.19 -1.73
C ILE A 107 -3.43 5.51 -2.45
N LEU A 108 -2.40 6.19 -2.98
CA LEU A 108 -2.58 7.40 -3.78
C LEU A 108 -3.16 7.10 -5.18
N PHE A 109 -3.15 5.83 -5.60
CA PHE A 109 -3.60 5.36 -6.91
C PHE A 109 -4.89 4.55 -6.87
N THR A 110 -5.39 4.21 -5.69
CA THR A 110 -6.65 3.46 -5.58
C THR A 110 -7.83 4.30 -6.06
N PRO A 111 -8.73 3.73 -6.90
CA PRO A 111 -9.97 4.41 -7.28
C PRO A 111 -11.04 4.37 -6.17
N TYR A 112 -10.73 3.70 -5.05
CA TYR A 112 -11.65 3.50 -3.94
C TYR A 112 -11.11 4.19 -2.69
N SER A 113 -11.66 5.37 -2.41
CA SER A 113 -11.30 6.15 -1.23
C SER A 113 -12.51 6.87 -0.65
N ILE A 114 -12.47 7.11 0.65
CA ILE A 114 -13.37 8.02 1.35
C ILE A 114 -12.48 9.10 1.97
N ILE A 115 -12.50 10.27 1.38
CA ILE A 115 -11.73 11.42 1.89
C ILE A 115 -12.63 12.20 2.84
N ASN A 116 -12.09 12.61 3.98
CA ASN A 116 -12.78 13.50 4.89
C ASN A 116 -12.96 14.88 4.21
N PRO A 117 -14.19 15.34 4.03
CA PRO A 117 -14.46 16.61 3.34
C PRO A 117 -13.72 17.81 3.96
N GLU A 118 -13.43 17.75 5.26
CA GLU A 118 -12.71 18.79 5.98
C GLU A 118 -11.27 18.99 5.49
N TYR A 119 -10.63 17.92 5.01
CA TYR A 119 -9.23 17.96 4.57
C TYR A 119 -9.07 17.71 3.06
N ALA A 120 -10.17 17.58 2.32
CA ALA A 120 -10.13 17.20 0.90
C ALA A 120 -9.31 18.18 0.06
N ASP A 121 -9.52 19.48 0.20
CA ASP A 121 -8.80 20.50 -0.56
C ASP A 121 -7.30 20.55 -0.20
N LEU A 122 -6.95 20.25 1.05
CA LEU A 122 -5.55 20.21 1.52
C LEU A 122 -4.83 18.94 1.07
N PHE A 123 -5.57 17.85 0.89
CA PHE A 123 -5.02 16.57 0.44
C PHE A 123 -5.00 16.43 -1.09
N GLN A 124 -5.86 17.15 -1.81
CA GLN A 124 -5.93 17.06 -3.28
C GLN A 124 -4.59 17.29 -3.99
N PRO A 125 -3.74 18.26 -3.58
CA PRO A 125 -2.41 18.41 -4.19
C PRO A 125 -1.51 17.17 -4.09
N VAL A 126 -1.67 16.35 -3.03
CA VAL A 126 -0.95 15.08 -2.88
C VAL A 126 -1.43 14.06 -3.91
N LEU A 127 -2.74 14.01 -4.17
CA LEU A 127 -3.31 13.13 -5.19
C LEU A 127 -2.93 13.58 -6.61
N ASP A 128 -2.87 14.90 -6.85
CA ASP A 128 -2.48 15.45 -8.16
C ASP A 128 -1.02 15.18 -8.48
N ALA A 129 -0.14 15.26 -7.48
CA ALA A 129 1.30 15.01 -7.61
C ALA A 129 1.67 13.52 -7.39
N ARG A 130 0.72 12.59 -7.37
CA ARG A 130 0.97 11.17 -6.97
C ARG A 130 2.04 10.46 -7.77
N GLU A 131 2.15 10.70 -9.09
CA GLU A 131 3.19 10.10 -9.94
C GLU A 131 4.60 10.61 -9.55
N GLU A 132 4.73 11.89 -9.26
CA GLU A 132 5.98 12.47 -8.78
C GLU A 132 6.34 11.98 -7.37
N ILE A 133 5.34 11.88 -6.51
CA ILE A 133 5.48 11.34 -5.14
C ILE A 133 5.89 9.87 -5.17
N ALA A 134 5.32 9.08 -6.07
CA ALA A 134 5.65 7.67 -6.24
C ALA A 134 7.08 7.44 -6.78
N ARG A 135 7.72 8.50 -7.28
CA ARG A 135 9.11 8.53 -7.73
C ARG A 135 9.95 9.58 -6.97
N TYR A 136 9.51 9.88 -5.74
CA TYR A 136 10.15 10.88 -4.88
C TYR A 136 11.67 10.67 -4.74
N ASN A 137 12.10 9.43 -4.54
CA ASN A 137 13.50 9.04 -4.47
C ASN A 137 13.67 7.71 -5.22
N ASN A 138 14.31 7.78 -6.38
CA ASN A 138 14.44 6.64 -7.27
C ASN A 138 15.22 5.46 -6.63
N TYR A 139 16.28 5.74 -5.86
CA TYR A 139 17.06 4.70 -5.18
C TYR A 139 16.29 4.09 -4.01
N ALA A 140 15.54 4.92 -3.27
CA ALA A 140 14.68 4.42 -2.21
C ALA A 140 13.60 3.49 -2.78
N GLY A 141 13.03 3.82 -3.94
CA GLY A 141 12.08 2.96 -4.66
C GLY A 141 12.66 1.60 -4.98
N MET A 142 13.81 1.56 -5.66
CA MET A 142 14.48 0.30 -6.02
C MET A 142 14.86 -0.52 -4.78
N ASN A 143 15.36 0.13 -3.73
CA ASN A 143 15.71 -0.54 -2.47
C ASN A 143 14.47 -1.12 -1.76
N CYS A 144 13.38 -0.37 -1.74
CA CYS A 144 12.15 -0.82 -1.10
C CYS A 144 11.53 -2.02 -1.81
N ILE A 145 11.39 -1.96 -3.13
CA ILE A 145 10.86 -3.07 -3.94
C ILE A 145 11.68 -4.34 -3.72
N MET A 146 13.02 -4.22 -3.77
CA MET A 146 13.93 -5.35 -3.51
C MET A 146 13.80 -5.87 -2.07
N GLY A 147 13.74 -4.98 -1.08
CA GLY A 147 13.56 -5.34 0.34
C GLY A 147 12.26 -6.11 0.56
N MET A 148 11.16 -5.66 -0.03
CA MET A 148 9.88 -6.37 0.03
C MET A 148 9.95 -7.76 -0.61
N ALA A 149 10.62 -7.92 -1.74
CA ALA A 149 10.78 -9.23 -2.38
C ALA A 149 11.60 -10.21 -1.52
N LEU A 150 12.67 -9.72 -0.88
CA LEU A 150 13.49 -10.52 0.06
C LEU A 150 12.68 -10.95 1.30
N GLU A 151 11.78 -10.09 1.80
CA GLU A 151 10.85 -10.49 2.86
C GLU A 151 9.93 -11.62 2.42
N LYS A 152 9.40 -11.57 1.18
CA LYS A 152 8.56 -12.64 0.64
C LYS A 152 9.35 -13.94 0.46
N GLN A 153 10.60 -13.86 0.03
CA GLN A 153 11.48 -15.04 -0.03
C GLN A 153 11.67 -15.71 1.34
N LYS A 154 11.96 -14.91 2.39
CA LYS A 154 12.11 -15.42 3.75
C LYS A 154 10.82 -16.03 4.30
N ALA A 155 9.67 -15.40 4.00
CA ALA A 155 8.37 -15.83 4.50
C ALA A 155 7.81 -17.04 3.76
N MET A 156 8.30 -17.36 2.55
CA MET A 156 7.71 -18.39 1.68
C MET A 156 7.64 -19.78 2.32
N GLU A 157 8.66 -20.15 3.07
CA GLU A 157 8.75 -21.47 3.73
C GLU A 157 8.68 -21.36 5.26
N HIS A 158 8.48 -20.15 5.79
CA HIS A 158 8.45 -19.95 7.23
C HIS A 158 7.07 -20.25 7.81
N PRO A 159 6.94 -21.18 8.79
CA PRO A 159 5.67 -21.56 9.35
C PRO A 159 5.16 -20.53 10.37
N TYR A 160 4.42 -19.53 9.90
CA TYR A 160 3.66 -18.63 10.76
C TYR A 160 2.30 -19.28 11.12
N PRO A 161 1.70 -18.99 12.29
CA PRO A 161 0.38 -19.50 12.64
C PRO A 161 -0.69 -19.27 11.57
N ALA A 162 -0.66 -18.09 10.91
CA ALA A 162 -1.63 -17.72 9.86
C ALA A 162 -1.36 -18.37 8.48
N THR A 163 -0.26 -19.11 8.30
CA THR A 163 0.13 -19.74 7.03
C THR A 163 0.41 -21.23 7.16
N MET A 164 0.22 -21.81 8.34
CA MET A 164 0.56 -23.21 8.63
C MET A 164 -0.19 -24.18 7.71
N ASP A 165 -1.49 -23.94 7.50
CA ASP A 165 -2.35 -24.70 6.60
C ASP A 165 -1.78 -24.77 5.16
N LYS A 166 -1.21 -23.69 4.67
CA LYS A 166 -0.60 -23.59 3.34
C LYS A 166 0.73 -24.30 3.28
N ILE A 167 1.56 -24.16 4.33
CA ILE A 167 2.83 -24.86 4.45
C ILE A 167 2.61 -26.39 4.49
N GLU A 168 1.59 -26.85 5.22
CA GLU A 168 1.22 -28.26 5.26
C GLU A 168 0.70 -28.77 3.91
N ALA A 169 -0.12 -27.98 3.21
CA ALA A 169 -0.71 -28.37 1.94
C ALA A 169 0.27 -28.34 0.76
N PHE A 170 1.15 -27.34 0.69
CA PHE A 170 2.00 -27.06 -0.50
C PHE A 170 3.51 -27.19 -0.20
N GLY A 171 3.92 -27.25 1.08
CA GLY A 171 5.30 -27.12 1.50
C GLY A 171 5.81 -25.68 1.56
N TYR A 172 5.00 -24.71 1.14
CA TYR A 172 5.30 -23.27 1.13
C TYR A 172 4.02 -22.44 1.12
N ASP A 173 4.10 -21.12 1.36
CA ASP A 173 2.97 -20.20 1.15
C ASP A 173 2.98 -19.65 -0.29
N PRO A 174 2.05 -20.09 -1.17
CA PRO A 174 1.98 -19.63 -2.56
C PRO A 174 1.75 -18.13 -2.69
N LYS A 175 1.15 -17.47 -1.69
CA LYS A 175 0.94 -16.03 -1.66
C LYS A 175 2.26 -15.27 -1.64
N GLN A 176 3.30 -15.81 -1.00
CA GLN A 176 4.63 -15.16 -0.97
C GLN A 176 5.32 -15.22 -2.34
N LEU A 177 5.25 -16.37 -3.03
CA LEU A 177 5.77 -16.50 -4.39
C LEU A 177 5.05 -15.54 -5.35
N HIS A 178 3.71 -15.53 -5.30
CA HIS A 178 2.87 -14.60 -6.06
C HIS A 178 3.32 -13.14 -5.88
N HIS A 179 3.53 -12.70 -4.62
CA HIS A 179 3.97 -11.33 -4.34
C HIS A 179 5.38 -11.04 -4.89
N ALA A 180 6.32 -11.98 -4.77
CA ALA A 180 7.67 -11.79 -5.29
C ALA A 180 7.70 -11.67 -6.82
N LEU A 181 6.93 -12.51 -7.54
CA LEU A 181 6.82 -12.43 -9.00
C LEU A 181 6.16 -11.13 -9.46
N ARG A 182 5.12 -10.66 -8.75
CA ARG A 182 4.52 -9.35 -9.01
C ARG A 182 5.52 -8.21 -8.80
N LEU A 183 6.28 -8.24 -7.71
CA LEU A 183 7.29 -7.21 -7.42
C LEU A 183 8.44 -7.22 -8.43
N ARG A 184 8.80 -8.38 -8.99
CA ARG A 184 9.78 -8.45 -10.08
C ARG A 184 9.26 -7.71 -11.31
N GLU A 185 8.04 -8.00 -11.77
CA GLU A 185 7.44 -7.29 -12.90
C GLU A 185 7.34 -5.79 -12.63
N PHE A 186 6.85 -5.42 -11.44
CA PHE A 186 6.77 -4.04 -11.00
C PHE A 186 8.14 -3.33 -11.09
N MET A 187 9.22 -3.95 -10.58
CA MET A 187 10.56 -3.39 -10.62
C MET A 187 11.04 -3.12 -12.04
N THR A 188 10.85 -4.09 -12.95
CA THR A 188 11.25 -3.95 -14.36
C THR A 188 10.54 -2.78 -15.04
N ARG A 189 9.24 -2.64 -14.81
CA ARG A 189 8.43 -1.55 -15.39
C ARG A 189 8.72 -0.20 -14.73
N TYR A 190 8.96 -0.21 -13.42
CA TYR A 190 9.38 0.98 -12.67
C TYR A 190 10.74 1.49 -13.17
N GLU A 191 11.72 0.60 -13.39
CA GLU A 191 13.03 0.92 -13.98
C GLU A 191 12.90 1.51 -15.39
N ALA A 192 12.00 0.96 -16.22
CA ALA A 192 11.72 1.44 -17.56
C ALA A 192 11.04 2.82 -17.61
N GLY A 193 10.63 3.37 -16.45
CA GLY A 193 10.00 4.69 -16.36
C GLY A 193 8.52 4.69 -16.72
N GLU A 194 7.86 3.53 -16.77
CA GLU A 194 6.42 3.46 -16.99
C GLU A 194 5.64 4.20 -15.90
N PRO A 195 4.43 4.74 -16.18
CA PRO A 195 3.60 5.36 -15.14
C PRO A 195 3.43 4.43 -13.94
N TYR A 196 3.55 4.97 -12.73
CA TYR A 196 3.49 4.15 -11.52
C TYR A 196 2.14 3.42 -11.37
N ALA A 197 1.06 4.08 -11.78
CA ALA A 197 -0.28 3.48 -11.83
C ALA A 197 -0.30 2.20 -12.67
N ASP A 198 0.40 2.20 -13.81
CA ASP A 198 0.48 1.03 -14.71
C ASP A 198 1.37 -0.05 -14.10
N CYS A 199 2.48 0.32 -13.44
CA CYS A 199 3.35 -0.63 -12.75
C CYS A 199 2.62 -1.42 -11.65
N LEU A 200 1.62 -0.83 -10.99
CA LEU A 200 0.84 -1.49 -9.94
C LEU A 200 0.01 -2.66 -10.47
N ILE A 201 -0.44 -2.60 -11.72
CA ILE A 201 -1.30 -3.61 -12.34
C ILE A 201 -0.44 -4.54 -13.21
N SER A 202 -0.37 -5.81 -12.83
CA SER A 202 0.41 -6.79 -13.58
C SER A 202 -0.19 -7.07 -14.96
N ASN A 203 0.67 -7.20 -15.97
CA ASN A 203 0.29 -7.70 -17.30
C ASN A 203 0.00 -9.22 -17.31
N GLN A 204 0.30 -9.91 -16.18
CA GLN A 204 0.19 -11.36 -16.02
C GLN A 204 -0.80 -11.74 -14.90
N CYS A 205 -1.91 -10.99 -14.75
CA CYS A 205 -2.86 -11.20 -13.66
C CYS A 205 -3.35 -12.64 -13.54
N ASP A 206 -3.73 -13.28 -14.64
CA ASP A 206 -4.26 -14.65 -14.60
C ASP A 206 -3.18 -15.66 -14.17
N TYR A 207 -1.96 -15.53 -14.69
CA TYR A 207 -0.82 -16.33 -14.25
C TYR A 207 -0.55 -16.13 -12.74
N LEU A 208 -0.52 -14.90 -12.26
CA LEU A 208 -0.30 -14.62 -10.85
C LEU A 208 -1.42 -15.17 -9.95
N LYS A 209 -2.68 -15.20 -10.43
CA LYS A 209 -3.78 -15.86 -9.72
C LYS A 209 -3.57 -17.37 -9.60
N GLU A 210 -3.10 -18.03 -10.65
CA GLU A 210 -2.76 -19.47 -10.60
C GLU A 210 -1.60 -19.74 -9.64
N VAL A 211 -0.55 -18.91 -9.67
CA VAL A 211 0.55 -19.01 -8.68
C VAL A 211 0.02 -18.91 -7.25
N LYS A 212 -0.88 -17.97 -6.97
CA LYS A 212 -1.47 -17.77 -5.64
C LYS A 212 -2.30 -18.96 -5.17
N ARG A 213 -2.84 -19.76 -6.10
CA ARG A 213 -3.59 -21.00 -5.82
C ARG A 213 -2.70 -22.22 -5.55
N GLY A 214 -1.39 -22.11 -5.73
CA GLY A 214 -0.45 -23.20 -5.45
C GLY A 214 -0.26 -24.16 -6.64
N CYS A 215 -0.18 -23.65 -7.87
CA CYS A 215 -0.01 -24.47 -9.07
C CYS A 215 1.39 -25.09 -9.22
N TYR A 216 2.35 -24.73 -8.36
CA TYR A 216 3.73 -25.21 -8.41
C TYR A 216 4.06 -26.12 -7.23
N SER A 217 4.93 -27.12 -7.47
CA SER A 217 5.59 -27.87 -6.40
C SER A 217 6.57 -26.96 -5.64
N LEU A 218 6.92 -27.32 -4.41
CA LEU A 218 7.94 -26.61 -3.62
C LEU A 218 9.27 -26.44 -4.38
N LYS A 219 9.70 -27.48 -5.12
CA LYS A 219 10.94 -27.43 -5.91
C LYS A 219 10.87 -26.37 -7.00
N GLU A 220 9.78 -26.31 -7.74
CA GLU A 220 9.55 -25.30 -8.79
C GLU A 220 9.40 -23.91 -8.18
N ALA A 221 8.69 -23.78 -7.08
CA ALA A 221 8.51 -22.52 -6.35
C ALA A 221 9.86 -21.95 -5.88
N ARG A 222 10.77 -22.78 -5.37
CA ARG A 222 12.14 -22.37 -5.00
C ARG A 222 12.94 -21.86 -6.20
N VAL A 223 12.84 -22.54 -7.34
CA VAL A 223 13.52 -22.09 -8.57
C VAL A 223 12.97 -20.76 -9.04
N LEU A 224 11.65 -20.61 -9.12
CA LEU A 224 11.00 -19.36 -9.54
C LEU A 224 11.35 -18.20 -8.60
N MET A 225 11.29 -18.43 -7.28
CA MET A 225 11.65 -17.43 -6.28
C MET A 225 13.11 -16.99 -6.41
N SER A 226 14.05 -17.94 -6.48
CA SER A 226 15.48 -17.64 -6.60
C SER A 226 15.80 -16.90 -7.89
N THR A 227 15.20 -17.29 -9.01
CA THR A 227 15.34 -16.62 -10.30
C THR A 227 14.81 -15.19 -10.26
N ALA A 228 13.65 -14.97 -9.63
CA ALA A 228 13.07 -13.63 -9.46
C ALA A 228 13.99 -12.73 -8.62
N ILE A 229 14.47 -13.21 -7.49
CA ILE A 229 15.37 -12.46 -6.59
C ILE A 229 16.71 -12.16 -7.27
N GLN A 230 17.30 -13.12 -7.99
CA GLN A 230 18.53 -12.89 -8.74
C GLN A 230 18.33 -11.81 -9.81
N SER A 231 17.30 -11.92 -10.65
CA SER A 231 17.00 -10.93 -11.68
C SER A 231 16.81 -9.54 -11.07
N MET A 232 16.03 -9.41 -9.99
CA MET A 232 15.82 -8.13 -9.30
C MET A 232 17.11 -7.55 -8.70
N THR A 233 18.02 -8.41 -8.23
CA THR A 233 19.34 -7.99 -7.71
C THR A 233 20.20 -7.39 -8.82
N GLU A 234 20.22 -8.03 -9.98
CA GLU A 234 20.96 -7.59 -11.17
C GLU A 234 20.37 -6.30 -11.73
N ASP A 235 19.05 -6.20 -11.85
CA ASP A 235 18.33 -5.02 -12.32
C ASP A 235 18.57 -3.83 -11.39
N LYS A 236 18.43 -4.02 -10.07
CA LYS A 236 18.72 -2.98 -9.09
C LYS A 236 20.17 -2.48 -9.19
N LYS A 237 21.14 -3.39 -9.30
CA LYS A 237 22.55 -3.04 -9.43
C LYS A 237 22.77 -2.22 -10.70
N ARG A 238 22.30 -2.71 -11.85
CA ARG A 238 22.39 -2.00 -13.14
C ARG A 238 21.78 -0.60 -13.05
N TYR A 239 20.59 -0.47 -12.47
CA TYR A 239 19.92 0.81 -12.29
C TYR A 239 20.76 1.79 -11.46
N MET A 240 21.30 1.35 -10.31
CA MET A 240 22.12 2.19 -9.45
C MET A 240 23.47 2.57 -10.05
N ASP A 241 24.02 1.72 -10.95
CA ASP A 241 25.28 1.99 -11.64
C ASP A 241 25.08 2.96 -12.83
N THR A 242 23.89 3.03 -13.42
CA THR A 242 23.65 3.78 -14.67
C THR A 242 22.76 5.03 -14.50
N VAL A 243 21.89 5.05 -13.49
CA VAL A 243 20.95 6.15 -13.24
C VAL A 243 21.40 6.93 -12.00
N PRO A 244 21.62 8.24 -12.07
CA PRO A 244 22.01 9.02 -10.91
C PRO A 244 20.88 9.08 -9.88
N VAL A 245 21.25 9.14 -8.58
CA VAL A 245 20.27 9.35 -7.52
C VAL A 245 19.56 10.69 -7.71
N SER A 246 18.25 10.67 -7.55
CA SER A 246 17.44 11.88 -7.63
C SER A 246 16.38 11.92 -6.53
N ILE A 247 16.11 13.14 -6.06
CA ILE A 247 15.03 13.45 -5.12
C ILE A 247 14.15 14.50 -5.78
N ASN A 248 12.88 14.19 -5.98
CA ASN A 248 11.92 15.13 -6.56
C ASN A 248 11.58 16.23 -5.53
N GLN A 249 12.04 17.44 -5.76
CA GLN A 249 11.85 18.56 -4.85
C GLN A 249 10.39 19.03 -4.81
N HIS A 250 9.68 19.03 -5.94
CA HIS A 250 8.26 19.37 -5.99
C HIS A 250 7.43 18.40 -5.15
N ALA A 251 7.64 17.09 -5.33
CA ALA A 251 6.97 16.06 -4.50
C ALA A 251 7.24 16.25 -3.00
N LYS A 252 8.48 16.64 -2.64
CA LYS A 252 8.85 16.95 -1.26
C LYS A 252 8.05 18.13 -0.70
N GLU A 253 8.00 19.23 -1.46
CA GLU A 253 7.30 20.45 -1.07
C GLU A 253 5.79 20.21 -0.92
N VAL A 254 5.18 19.47 -1.85
CA VAL A 254 3.77 19.09 -1.79
C VAL A 254 3.45 18.30 -0.53
N LEU A 255 4.25 17.23 -0.25
CA LEU A 255 4.05 16.42 0.95
C LEU A 255 4.24 17.22 2.25
N GLN A 256 5.27 18.09 2.31
CA GLN A 256 5.51 18.92 3.48
C GLN A 256 4.40 19.93 3.70
N LYS A 257 3.97 20.64 2.65
CA LYS A 257 2.90 21.63 2.72
C LYS A 257 1.59 20.99 3.15
N ALA A 258 1.19 19.89 2.51
CA ALA A 258 -0.02 19.17 2.87
C ALA A 258 0.00 18.72 4.34
N THR A 259 1.13 18.14 4.81
CA THR A 259 1.28 17.73 6.22
C THR A 259 1.06 18.90 7.17
N VAL A 260 1.74 20.02 6.92
CA VAL A 260 1.70 21.21 7.80
C VAL A 260 0.30 21.80 7.83
N GLU A 261 -0.33 22.01 6.67
CA GLU A 261 -1.64 22.67 6.62
C GLU A 261 -2.76 21.77 7.19
N ILE A 262 -2.71 20.46 6.96
CA ILE A 262 -3.66 19.51 7.55
C ILE A 262 -3.53 19.49 9.08
N LEU A 263 -2.31 19.36 9.61
CA LEU A 263 -2.09 19.36 11.07
C LEU A 263 -2.47 20.69 11.69
N LYS A 264 -2.13 21.80 11.05
CA LYS A 264 -2.51 23.16 11.52
C LYS A 264 -4.03 23.30 11.62
N GLN A 265 -4.77 22.90 10.59
CA GLN A 265 -6.24 22.95 10.60
C GLN A 265 -6.81 22.06 11.71
N SER A 266 -6.32 20.83 11.85
CA SER A 266 -6.73 19.90 12.90
C SER A 266 -6.52 20.48 14.31
N PHE A 267 -5.34 21.02 14.59
CA PHE A 267 -4.99 21.57 15.90
C PHE A 267 -5.76 22.85 16.23
N LEU A 268 -5.95 23.73 15.24
CA LEU A 268 -6.77 24.94 15.43
C LEU A 268 -8.21 24.58 15.82
N LYS A 269 -8.79 23.57 15.15
CA LYS A 269 -10.13 23.09 15.46
C LYS A 269 -10.22 22.50 16.89
N GLU A 270 -9.23 21.67 17.28
CA GLU A 270 -9.18 21.08 18.63
C GLU A 270 -9.08 22.15 19.71
N ILE A 271 -8.23 23.17 19.51
CA ILE A 271 -8.04 24.26 20.45
C ILE A 271 -9.30 25.15 20.56
N GLN A 272 -9.97 25.42 19.44
CA GLN A 272 -11.19 26.25 19.41
C GLN A 272 -12.44 25.49 19.85
N GLY A 273 -12.49 24.18 19.68
CA GLY A 273 -13.64 23.34 20.08
C GLY A 273 -13.57 22.84 21.53
N GLY A 274 -12.48 23.12 22.23
CA GLY A 274 -12.29 22.79 23.65
C GLY A 274 -12.80 23.85 24.64
N GLU A 275 -13.50 24.88 24.14
CA GLU A 275 -14.30 25.83 24.94
C GLU A 275 -15.78 25.36 24.92
#